data_e73d1492fcb70dcaf19a068ad96e3f89
#
_entry.id   e73d1492fcb70dcaf19a068ad96e3f89
#
_cell.length_a   1.000
_cell.length_b   1.000
_cell.length_c   1.000
_cell.angle_alpha   90.00
_cell.angle_beta   90.00
_cell.angle_gamma   90.00
#
_symmetry.space_group_name_H-M   'P 1'
#
loop_
_entity.id
_entity.type
_entity.pdbx_description
1 polymer ?
#
loop_
_entity_poly.entity_id
_entity_poly.type
_entity_poly.pdbx_seq_one_letter_code
_entity_poly.pdbx_strand_id
1 'polypeptide(L)'
;MTSASIPTTPPSPSPEPEPRVRITGAGEQELELERETRRRLGRWAPSPTLARRELVWAALGAIVLAILTSWPLVLHLPSRIAPDLGDPVRTAWQVAWVGHGMLHDPLNLFDANAFYPRPLSLAFSDSLLGYGPAAFFGSGTVAALVRYNLLFLFAWSLCFLGAYLLVRELGAGRLGAVVAGVAFAYAPYRVTEAGHLHVISSGGIPLALFLLLRGYRRGSRVLVLAGWLVSAWQISLGFTLGLQYSYLLAALAALAVWHWWRQGRPALPRRLVAITCAGIAVLGVVTIYEARPYLKISQDYPSARRTIRQVKTYSSGPAAFLSASSENRVWGAATASMRDHVHSKNESVLFPGLAIFVLAILGLCAPLYTRRLRIGLAAGVLVCSVLALGMGLTGAGYPYRLMYDFAPGWDGVRVPGRVFTMATLFLALLAGAGASWLLTWVRARSAAAAPRVRDGLPALVSCVLVVGLVGEGAGHMAHPLVPQPARAEIGLRGPLLDLPTDGASDRVWQYFSTNGFPQIAQGNSTFDIPSLDDLRGGLNRFPDRASVEKVRYYGIRTIVLHTKLPKLPGLHGYSISEPPNVKQAAARPIAGLGVKRRDFDGGVIYEIGPGPKALHGTN
;
A
#
# COMPACT_ATOMS: atom_id res chain seq x y z
N MET A 1 -25.45 -67.60 -61.73
CA MET A 1 -24.03 -68.01 -61.59
C MET A 1 -23.18 -66.90 -62.15
N THR A 2 -22.61 -66.02 -61.33
CA THR A 2 -21.35 -65.31 -61.62
C THR A 2 -21.07 -64.45 -60.35
N SER A 3 -20.04 -64.85 -59.65
CA SER A 3 -19.50 -64.28 -58.48
C SER A 3 -18.80 -62.95 -58.86
N ALA A 4 -19.16 -61.85 -58.22
CA ALA A 4 -18.49 -60.54 -58.32
C ALA A 4 -17.54 -60.37 -57.13
N SER A 5 -16.25 -60.31 -57.44
CA SER A 5 -15.14 -60.04 -56.52
C SER A 5 -15.05 -58.59 -56.17
N ILE A 6 -14.98 -58.32 -54.86
CA ILE A 6 -14.75 -57.00 -54.26
C ILE A 6 -13.24 -56.69 -54.30
N PRO A 7 -12.79 -55.49 -54.71
CA PRO A 7 -11.38 -55.12 -54.66
C PRO A 7 -11.00 -54.66 -53.26
N THR A 8 -9.96 -55.28 -52.71
CA THR A 8 -9.32 -54.89 -51.45
C THR A 8 -8.37 -53.73 -51.69
N THR A 9 -8.62 -52.62 -50.95
CA THR A 9 -7.71 -51.49 -50.86
C THR A 9 -6.48 -51.82 -49.98
N PRO A 10 -5.27 -51.40 -50.37
CA PRO A 10 -4.07 -51.61 -49.53
C PRO A 10 -4.06 -50.76 -48.24
N PRO A 11 -3.43 -51.23 -47.16
CA PRO A 11 -3.35 -50.51 -45.92
C PRO A 11 -2.44 -49.28 -46.06
N SER A 12 -2.87 -48.19 -45.43
CA SER A 12 -2.11 -46.93 -45.31
C SER A 12 -0.81 -47.12 -44.50
N PRO A 13 0.29 -46.46 -44.87
CA PRO A 13 1.55 -46.57 -44.14
C PRO A 13 1.44 -46.01 -42.71
N SER A 14 2.04 -46.76 -41.79
CA SER A 14 2.17 -46.35 -40.38
C SER A 14 2.95 -45.04 -40.26
N PRO A 15 2.59 -44.13 -39.32
CA PRO A 15 3.34 -42.90 -39.13
C PRO A 15 4.77 -43.23 -38.64
N GLU A 16 5.76 -42.58 -39.25
CA GLU A 16 7.16 -42.65 -38.81
C GLU A 16 7.28 -42.16 -37.35
N PRO A 17 8.12 -42.82 -36.51
CA PRO A 17 8.34 -42.39 -35.14
C PRO A 17 9.11 -41.08 -35.14
N GLU A 18 8.55 -40.07 -34.44
CA GLU A 18 9.22 -38.78 -34.20
C GLU A 18 10.65 -38.98 -33.65
N PRO A 19 11.63 -38.17 -34.05
CA PRO A 19 13.02 -38.30 -33.61
C PRO A 19 13.11 -38.13 -32.09
N ARG A 20 13.45 -39.20 -31.38
CA ARG A 20 13.78 -39.17 -29.96
C ARG A 20 15.03 -38.34 -29.76
N VAL A 21 14.86 -37.12 -29.21
CA VAL A 21 15.97 -36.29 -28.71
C VAL A 21 16.70 -37.11 -27.65
N ARG A 22 17.91 -37.58 -27.93
CA ARG A 22 18.79 -38.19 -26.92
C ARG A 22 19.21 -37.12 -25.92
N ILE A 23 18.60 -37.16 -24.75
CA ILE A 23 19.03 -36.36 -23.59
C ILE A 23 20.27 -37.05 -23.05
N THR A 24 21.38 -36.33 -22.91
CA THR A 24 22.62 -36.86 -22.34
C THR A 24 22.38 -37.22 -20.88
N GLY A 25 23.06 -38.25 -20.31
CA GLY A 25 22.81 -38.82 -18.98
C GLY A 25 22.77 -37.81 -17.80
N ALA A 26 23.42 -36.64 -17.94
CA ALA A 26 23.31 -35.54 -16.97
C ALA A 26 21.92 -34.87 -17.00
N GLY A 27 21.26 -34.82 -18.18
CA GLY A 27 19.90 -34.29 -18.32
C GLY A 27 18.82 -35.23 -17.79
N GLU A 28 19.04 -36.54 -17.87
CA GLU A 28 18.15 -37.55 -17.31
C GLU A 28 18.19 -37.56 -15.78
N GLN A 29 19.38 -37.45 -15.18
CA GLN A 29 19.53 -37.32 -13.73
C GLN A 29 18.91 -36.04 -13.20
N GLU A 30 19.02 -34.92 -13.92
CA GLU A 30 18.39 -33.67 -13.54
C GLU A 30 16.85 -33.74 -13.63
N LEU A 31 16.32 -34.41 -14.66
CA LEU A 31 14.89 -34.69 -14.83
C LEU A 31 14.34 -35.68 -13.79
N GLU A 32 15.11 -36.69 -13.42
CA GLU A 32 14.73 -37.59 -12.32
C GLU A 32 14.76 -36.90 -10.97
N LEU A 33 15.77 -36.08 -10.70
CA LEU A 33 15.85 -35.28 -9.50
C LEU A 33 14.70 -34.27 -9.44
N GLU A 34 14.33 -33.65 -10.56
CA GLU A 34 13.14 -32.78 -10.65
C GLU A 34 11.86 -33.58 -10.41
N ARG A 35 11.72 -34.77 -10.99
CA ARG A 35 10.56 -35.66 -10.75
C ARG A 35 10.49 -36.15 -9.32
N GLU A 36 11.61 -36.51 -8.72
CA GLU A 36 11.67 -36.94 -7.31
C GLU A 36 11.44 -35.78 -6.36
N THR A 37 11.96 -34.59 -6.66
CA THR A 37 11.68 -33.35 -5.93
C THR A 37 10.20 -32.96 -6.06
N ARG A 38 9.61 -33.09 -7.24
CA ARG A 38 8.15 -32.95 -7.46
C ARG A 38 7.36 -34.00 -6.66
N ARG A 39 7.81 -35.25 -6.57
CA ARG A 39 7.17 -36.29 -5.74
C ARG A 39 7.32 -36.01 -4.25
N ARG A 40 8.44 -35.49 -3.78
CA ARG A 40 8.70 -35.20 -2.36
C ARG A 40 8.11 -33.85 -1.91
N LEU A 41 8.12 -32.83 -2.76
CA LEU A 41 7.34 -31.60 -2.59
C LEU A 41 5.84 -31.83 -2.84
N GLY A 42 5.49 -32.89 -3.55
CA GLY A 42 4.18 -33.23 -4.08
C GLY A 42 3.16 -33.81 -3.08
N ARG A 43 3.37 -33.66 -1.79
CA ARG A 43 2.26 -33.73 -0.80
C ARG A 43 1.40 -32.46 -0.77
N TRP A 44 1.75 -31.48 -1.57
CA TRP A 44 0.91 -30.34 -1.86
C TRP A 44 0.05 -30.65 -3.07
N ALA A 45 -1.23 -30.31 -3.02
CA ALA A 45 -2.09 -30.48 -4.18
C ALA A 45 -1.46 -29.84 -5.43
N PRO A 46 -1.57 -30.44 -6.62
CA PRO A 46 -0.99 -29.87 -7.83
C PRO A 46 -1.50 -28.44 -8.04
N SER A 47 -0.60 -27.55 -8.50
CA SER A 47 -0.98 -26.18 -8.84
C SER A 47 -2.14 -26.17 -9.83
N PRO A 48 -3.23 -25.45 -9.55
CA PRO A 48 -4.36 -25.42 -10.47
C PRO A 48 -3.97 -24.79 -11.80
N THR A 49 -4.63 -25.21 -12.87
CA THR A 49 -4.53 -24.56 -14.17
C THR A 49 -5.28 -23.23 -14.08
N LEU A 50 -4.57 -22.13 -14.31
CA LEU A 50 -5.17 -20.80 -14.45
C LEU A 50 -5.29 -20.51 -15.95
N ALA A 51 -6.51 -20.56 -16.48
CA ALA A 51 -6.75 -20.23 -17.88
C ALA A 51 -6.51 -18.74 -18.14
N ARG A 52 -5.96 -18.37 -19.32
CA ARG A 52 -5.75 -16.96 -19.69
C ARG A 52 -7.04 -16.14 -19.58
N ARG A 53 -8.17 -16.71 -20.02
CA ARG A 53 -9.49 -16.05 -19.90
C ARG A 53 -9.86 -15.76 -18.44
N GLU A 54 -9.59 -16.68 -17.51
CA GLU A 54 -9.83 -16.48 -16.09
C GLU A 54 -9.01 -15.30 -15.54
N LEU A 55 -7.72 -15.22 -15.91
CA LEU A 55 -6.84 -14.13 -15.50
C LEU A 55 -7.31 -12.78 -16.03
N VAL A 56 -7.72 -12.72 -17.30
CA VAL A 56 -8.25 -11.50 -17.93
C VAL A 56 -9.53 -11.06 -17.22
N TRP A 57 -10.49 -11.96 -16.99
CA TRP A 57 -11.73 -11.61 -16.30
C TRP A 57 -11.51 -11.22 -14.84
N ALA A 58 -10.57 -11.85 -14.14
CA ALA A 58 -10.22 -11.47 -12.79
C ALA A 58 -9.58 -10.06 -12.73
N ALA A 59 -8.68 -9.75 -13.68
CA ALA A 59 -8.07 -8.44 -13.78
C ALA A 59 -9.08 -7.33 -14.15
N LEU A 60 -9.95 -7.60 -15.14
CA LEU A 60 -11.03 -6.68 -15.51
C LEU A 60 -12.00 -6.45 -14.35
N GLY A 61 -12.40 -7.53 -13.65
CA GLY A 61 -13.26 -7.45 -12.48
C GLY A 61 -12.63 -6.63 -11.36
N ALA A 62 -11.30 -6.78 -11.13
CA ALA A 62 -10.55 -5.99 -10.16
C ALA A 62 -10.59 -4.48 -10.49
N ILE A 63 -10.35 -4.13 -11.76
CA ILE A 63 -10.36 -2.73 -12.22
C ILE A 63 -11.78 -2.15 -12.13
N VAL A 64 -12.78 -2.88 -12.62
CA VAL A 64 -14.18 -2.43 -12.56
C VAL A 64 -14.61 -2.22 -11.11
N LEU A 65 -14.25 -3.12 -10.19
CA LEU A 65 -14.60 -2.98 -8.79
C LEU A 65 -13.90 -1.77 -8.15
N ALA A 66 -12.63 -1.52 -8.48
CA ALA A 66 -11.91 -0.34 -8.01
C ALA A 66 -12.57 0.97 -8.51
N ILE A 67 -13.01 1.01 -9.77
CA ILE A 67 -13.75 2.14 -10.33
C ILE A 67 -15.10 2.33 -9.63
N LEU A 68 -15.87 1.25 -9.44
CA LEU A 68 -17.20 1.32 -8.82
C LEU A 68 -17.14 1.77 -7.35
N THR A 69 -16.16 1.26 -6.59
CA THR A 69 -16.01 1.61 -5.16
C THR A 69 -15.45 3.02 -4.94
N SER A 70 -14.79 3.59 -5.93
CA SER A 70 -14.27 4.97 -5.91
C SER A 70 -15.04 5.92 -6.83
N TRP A 71 -16.24 5.52 -7.29
CA TRP A 71 -17.05 6.37 -8.15
C TRP A 71 -17.44 7.68 -7.47
N PRO A 72 -17.35 8.85 -8.17
CA PRO A 72 -17.07 9.08 -9.60
C PRO A 72 -15.62 9.50 -9.92
N LEU A 73 -14.61 9.08 -9.15
CA LEU A 73 -13.21 9.53 -9.28
C LEU A 73 -12.68 9.45 -10.72
N VAL A 74 -13.00 8.36 -11.43
CA VAL A 74 -12.49 8.11 -12.80
C VAL A 74 -12.90 9.20 -13.81
N LEU A 75 -14.00 9.90 -13.56
CA LEU A 75 -14.48 11.02 -14.40
C LEU A 75 -13.76 12.35 -14.09
N HIS A 76 -13.03 12.41 -12.98
CA HIS A 76 -12.47 13.65 -12.43
C HIS A 76 -10.97 13.52 -12.07
N LEU A 77 -10.26 12.59 -12.73
CA LEU A 77 -8.84 12.32 -12.45
C LEU A 77 -7.94 13.58 -12.40
N PRO A 78 -8.12 14.61 -13.27
CA PRO A 78 -7.26 15.79 -13.27
C PRO A 78 -7.66 16.87 -12.26
N SER A 79 -8.78 16.72 -11.54
CA SER A 79 -9.32 17.80 -10.70
C SER A 79 -9.71 17.40 -9.28
N ARG A 80 -10.01 16.13 -9.02
CA ARG A 80 -10.46 15.62 -7.73
C ARG A 80 -9.55 14.53 -7.20
N ILE A 81 -9.57 14.32 -5.90
CA ILE A 81 -8.79 13.30 -5.21
C ILE A 81 -9.66 12.55 -4.19
N ALA A 82 -9.32 11.30 -3.90
CA ALA A 82 -10.02 10.50 -2.89
C ALA A 82 -9.03 10.12 -1.76
N PRO A 83 -9.50 10.02 -0.51
CA PRO A 83 -10.83 10.42 -0.01
C PRO A 83 -10.86 11.87 0.52
N ASP A 84 -9.71 12.55 0.67
CA ASP A 84 -9.58 13.87 1.29
C ASP A 84 -8.39 14.66 0.74
N LEU A 85 -8.20 15.91 1.22
CA LEU A 85 -7.09 16.78 0.83
C LEU A 85 -5.87 16.68 1.79
N GLY A 86 -5.82 15.66 2.62
CA GLY A 86 -4.71 15.43 3.55
C GLY A 86 -3.53 14.68 2.94
N ASP A 87 -3.30 13.48 3.42
CA ASP A 87 -2.19 12.63 2.94
C ASP A 87 -2.23 12.32 1.44
N PRO A 88 -3.40 12.16 0.78
CA PRO A 88 -3.47 11.98 -0.67
C PRO A 88 -2.75 13.06 -1.47
N VAL A 89 -2.95 14.35 -1.14
CA VAL A 89 -2.32 15.47 -1.85
C VAL A 89 -0.80 15.49 -1.65
N ARG A 90 -0.34 15.27 -0.41
CA ARG A 90 1.09 15.10 -0.12
C ARG A 90 1.68 13.92 -0.88
N THR A 91 0.98 12.80 -0.92
CA THR A 91 1.43 11.59 -1.61
C THR A 91 1.54 11.78 -3.13
N ALA A 92 0.66 12.60 -3.73
CA ALA A 92 0.78 12.97 -5.14
C ALA A 92 2.12 13.70 -5.41
N TRP A 93 2.53 14.61 -4.52
CA TRP A 93 3.85 15.24 -4.56
C TRP A 93 4.98 14.21 -4.36
N GLN A 94 4.89 13.33 -3.35
CA GLN A 94 5.94 12.34 -3.07
C GLN A 94 6.24 11.46 -4.28
N VAL A 95 5.22 10.90 -4.91
CA VAL A 95 5.40 10.06 -6.11
C VAL A 95 5.97 10.87 -7.26
N ALA A 96 5.53 12.12 -7.44
CA ALA A 96 6.05 13.01 -8.48
C ALA A 96 7.54 13.34 -8.23
N TRP A 97 7.92 13.63 -6.97
CA TRP A 97 9.31 13.85 -6.59
C TRP A 97 10.19 12.63 -6.84
N VAL A 98 9.73 11.43 -6.42
CA VAL A 98 10.51 10.19 -6.61
C VAL A 98 10.84 9.97 -8.09
N GLY A 99 9.87 10.14 -8.99
CA GLY A 99 10.14 10.01 -10.42
C GLY A 99 11.07 11.09 -10.96
N HIS A 100 10.91 12.34 -10.50
CA HIS A 100 11.81 13.44 -10.83
C HIS A 100 13.24 13.15 -10.36
N GLY A 101 13.43 12.78 -9.10
CA GLY A 101 14.74 12.47 -8.53
C GLY A 101 15.41 11.28 -9.22
N MET A 102 14.67 10.21 -9.52
CA MET A 102 15.19 9.05 -10.27
C MET A 102 15.74 9.41 -11.65
N LEU A 103 15.14 10.41 -12.31
CA LEU A 103 15.56 10.84 -13.66
C LEU A 103 16.67 11.88 -13.65
N HIS A 104 16.75 12.75 -12.63
CA HIS A 104 17.63 13.91 -12.64
C HIS A 104 18.77 13.83 -11.62
N ASP A 105 18.53 13.22 -10.46
CA ASP A 105 19.53 13.07 -9.39
C ASP A 105 19.31 11.78 -8.57
N PRO A 106 19.54 10.61 -9.15
CA PRO A 106 19.25 9.32 -8.49
C PRO A 106 20.14 9.04 -7.27
N LEU A 107 21.28 9.70 -7.13
CA LEU A 107 22.18 9.50 -5.98
C LEU A 107 21.69 10.25 -4.74
N ASN A 108 21.01 11.39 -4.91
CA ASN A 108 20.46 12.22 -3.85
C ASN A 108 18.92 12.15 -3.82
N LEU A 109 18.35 11.00 -4.20
CA LEU A 109 16.91 10.81 -4.33
C LEU A 109 16.12 11.18 -3.06
N PHE A 110 16.72 10.99 -1.89
CA PHE A 110 16.10 11.31 -0.60
C PHE A 110 16.17 12.80 -0.23
N ASP A 111 16.95 13.63 -0.92
CA ASP A 111 17.02 15.07 -0.70
C ASP A 111 15.90 15.77 -1.47
N ALA A 112 14.67 15.63 -0.97
CA ALA A 112 13.50 16.18 -1.65
C ALA A 112 13.49 17.70 -1.62
N ASN A 113 12.72 18.30 -2.54
CA ASN A 113 12.62 19.76 -2.67
C ASN A 113 11.87 20.46 -1.53
N ALA A 114 11.38 19.74 -0.52
CA ALA A 114 10.70 20.27 0.67
C ALA A 114 11.66 20.27 1.88
N PHE A 115 11.35 21.08 2.88
CA PHE A 115 12.12 21.24 4.14
C PHE A 115 13.52 21.82 3.94
N TYR A 116 13.70 22.66 2.92
CA TYR A 116 14.98 23.35 2.72
C TYR A 116 15.49 24.02 4.02
N PRO A 117 16.77 23.91 4.37
CA PRO A 117 17.85 23.22 3.64
C PRO A 117 18.16 21.79 4.14
N ARG A 118 17.18 21.08 4.66
CA ARG A 118 17.40 19.78 5.32
C ARG A 118 17.59 18.65 4.31
N PRO A 119 18.66 17.85 4.45
CA PRO A 119 18.86 16.67 3.62
C PRO A 119 17.92 15.53 4.04
N LEU A 120 17.82 14.50 3.21
CA LEU A 120 17.03 13.27 3.43
C LEU A 120 15.53 13.54 3.71
N SER A 121 15.02 14.67 3.27
CA SER A 121 13.67 15.13 3.60
C SER A 121 12.56 14.23 3.02
N LEU A 122 12.82 13.41 2.02
CA LEU A 122 11.90 12.37 1.57
C LEU A 122 11.63 11.32 2.66
N ALA A 123 12.62 11.02 3.52
CA ALA A 123 12.49 10.07 4.62
C ALA A 123 11.73 10.65 5.84
N PHE A 124 11.24 11.89 5.78
CA PHE A 124 10.36 12.46 6.81
C PHE A 124 8.95 11.86 6.79
N SER A 125 8.67 11.03 5.77
CA SER A 125 7.46 10.20 5.63
C SER A 125 7.80 8.91 4.86
N ASP A 126 6.80 8.06 4.54
CA ASP A 126 7.01 6.90 3.67
C ASP A 126 7.47 7.33 2.27
N SER A 127 8.50 6.70 1.71
CA SER A 127 9.17 7.16 0.48
C SER A 127 8.39 6.89 -0.81
N LEU A 128 7.64 5.79 -0.88
CA LEU A 128 6.91 5.32 -2.08
C LEU A 128 7.80 5.11 -3.32
N LEU A 129 9.09 4.75 -3.12
CA LEU A 129 10.07 4.59 -4.22
C LEU A 129 9.60 3.65 -5.32
N GLY A 130 8.90 2.58 -4.96
CA GLY A 130 8.37 1.60 -5.92
C GLY A 130 7.38 2.18 -6.95
N TYR A 131 6.83 3.36 -6.71
CA TYR A 131 5.98 4.07 -7.65
C TYR A 131 6.71 5.09 -8.52
N GLY A 132 8.00 5.33 -8.30
CA GLY A 132 8.80 6.27 -9.09
C GLY A 132 8.67 6.10 -10.60
N PRO A 133 8.75 4.88 -11.17
CA PRO A 133 8.62 4.68 -12.62
C PRO A 133 7.29 5.18 -13.20
N ALA A 134 6.20 5.18 -12.42
CA ALA A 134 4.93 5.76 -12.87
C ALA A 134 5.01 7.30 -13.06
N ALA A 135 6.03 7.94 -12.50
CA ALA A 135 6.22 9.38 -12.56
C ALA A 135 7.27 9.83 -13.59
N PHE A 136 7.74 8.95 -14.47
CA PHE A 136 8.65 9.32 -15.56
C PHE A 136 7.97 10.12 -16.66
N PHE A 137 6.64 10.15 -16.69
CA PHE A 137 5.85 10.84 -17.71
C PHE A 137 4.96 11.90 -17.08
N GLY A 138 4.91 13.07 -17.72
CA GLY A 138 4.10 14.20 -17.31
C GLY A 138 4.69 14.96 -16.12
N SER A 139 4.52 16.27 -16.11
CA SER A 139 5.02 17.21 -15.10
C SER A 139 3.91 18.13 -14.58
N GLY A 140 4.15 18.73 -13.42
CA GLY A 140 3.25 19.66 -12.78
C GLY A 140 2.11 19.01 -12.01
N THR A 141 1.28 19.86 -11.40
CA THR A 141 0.23 19.46 -10.46
C THR A 141 -0.80 18.52 -11.06
N VAL A 142 -1.29 18.81 -12.26
CA VAL A 142 -2.32 17.99 -12.91
C VAL A 142 -1.80 16.58 -13.19
N ALA A 143 -0.57 16.45 -13.71
CA ALA A 143 0.04 15.15 -13.96
C ALA A 143 0.28 14.37 -12.65
N ALA A 144 0.70 15.04 -11.59
CA ALA A 144 0.87 14.43 -10.26
C ALA A 144 -0.46 13.90 -9.72
N LEU A 145 -1.55 14.66 -9.89
CA LEU A 145 -2.88 14.27 -9.44
C LEU A 145 -3.44 13.08 -10.23
N VAL A 146 -3.38 13.12 -11.55
CA VAL A 146 -3.82 12.01 -12.42
C VAL A 146 -3.06 10.74 -12.07
N ARG A 147 -1.76 10.83 -11.88
CA ARG A 147 -0.89 9.71 -11.50
C ARG A 147 -1.30 9.12 -10.15
N TYR A 148 -1.49 9.98 -9.14
CA TYR A 148 -1.96 9.52 -7.83
C TYR A 148 -3.29 8.75 -7.94
N ASN A 149 -4.26 9.30 -8.65
CA ASN A 149 -5.59 8.68 -8.82
C ASN A 149 -5.49 7.33 -9.57
N LEU A 150 -4.65 7.22 -10.59
CA LEU A 150 -4.41 5.95 -11.28
C LEU A 150 -3.73 4.93 -10.38
N LEU A 151 -2.76 5.35 -9.55
CA LEU A 151 -2.10 4.47 -8.56
C LEU A 151 -3.06 4.06 -7.45
N PHE A 152 -3.99 4.93 -7.06
CA PHE A 152 -5.05 4.59 -6.12
C PHE A 152 -5.94 3.46 -6.66
N LEU A 153 -6.43 3.58 -7.90
CA LEU A 153 -7.20 2.53 -8.55
C LEU A 153 -6.39 1.24 -8.73
N PHE A 154 -5.12 1.37 -9.10
CA PHE A 154 -4.19 0.24 -9.25
C PHE A 154 -3.98 -0.49 -7.92
N ALA A 155 -3.79 0.22 -6.81
CA ALA A 155 -3.57 -0.38 -5.50
C ALA A 155 -4.75 -1.27 -5.06
N TRP A 156 -5.99 -0.80 -5.22
CA TRP A 156 -7.19 -1.58 -4.95
C TRP A 156 -7.32 -2.80 -5.88
N SER A 157 -7.08 -2.59 -7.17
CA SER A 157 -7.13 -3.66 -8.17
C SER A 157 -6.10 -4.74 -7.88
N LEU A 158 -4.89 -4.36 -7.48
CA LEU A 158 -3.82 -5.30 -7.17
C LEU A 158 -4.09 -6.07 -5.88
N CYS A 159 -4.70 -5.44 -4.86
CA CYS A 159 -5.12 -6.13 -3.64
C CYS A 159 -6.10 -7.26 -3.97
N PHE A 160 -7.13 -6.95 -4.76
CA PHE A 160 -8.09 -7.96 -5.20
C PHE A 160 -7.40 -9.07 -6.00
N LEU A 161 -6.63 -8.72 -7.03
CA LEU A 161 -6.01 -9.68 -7.92
C LEU A 161 -4.96 -10.56 -7.22
N GLY A 162 -4.14 -9.98 -6.36
CA GLY A 162 -3.13 -10.70 -5.59
C GLY A 162 -3.76 -11.76 -4.67
N ALA A 163 -4.78 -11.39 -3.91
CA ALA A 163 -5.50 -12.33 -3.04
C ALA A 163 -6.25 -13.40 -3.85
N TYR A 164 -6.89 -13.01 -4.96
CA TYR A 164 -7.53 -13.94 -5.89
C TYR A 164 -6.54 -15.02 -6.36
N LEU A 165 -5.39 -14.63 -6.87
CA LEU A 165 -4.38 -15.54 -7.39
C LEU A 165 -3.82 -16.46 -6.31
N LEU A 166 -3.53 -15.93 -5.13
CA LEU A 166 -3.00 -16.71 -4.02
C LEU A 166 -3.98 -17.78 -3.55
N VAL A 167 -5.26 -17.42 -3.36
CA VAL A 167 -6.29 -18.38 -2.94
C VAL A 167 -6.54 -19.43 -4.03
N ARG A 168 -6.50 -19.05 -5.31
CA ARG A 168 -6.57 -20.01 -6.42
C ARG A 168 -5.40 -21.01 -6.36
N GLU A 169 -4.20 -20.54 -6.10
CA GLU A 169 -3.02 -21.41 -5.96
C GLU A 169 -3.12 -22.35 -4.75
N LEU A 170 -3.80 -21.91 -3.69
CA LEU A 170 -4.07 -22.74 -2.52
C LEU A 170 -5.20 -23.78 -2.75
N GLY A 171 -5.89 -23.74 -3.90
CA GLY A 171 -6.85 -24.75 -4.32
C GLY A 171 -8.33 -24.32 -4.23
N ALA A 172 -8.62 -23.07 -3.88
CA ALA A 172 -9.99 -22.58 -3.85
C ALA A 172 -10.60 -22.45 -5.27
N GLY A 173 -11.93 -22.62 -5.37
CA GLY A 173 -12.67 -22.36 -6.61
C GLY A 173 -12.72 -20.88 -6.96
N ARG A 174 -13.23 -20.55 -8.17
CA ARG A 174 -13.31 -19.16 -8.66
C ARG A 174 -14.10 -18.25 -7.73
N LEU A 175 -15.26 -18.70 -7.22
CA LEU A 175 -16.04 -17.90 -6.25
C LEU A 175 -15.24 -17.62 -4.99
N GLY A 176 -14.60 -18.64 -4.41
CA GLY A 176 -13.76 -18.42 -3.23
C GLY A 176 -12.62 -17.46 -3.48
N ALA A 177 -12.08 -17.43 -4.71
CA ALA A 177 -11.05 -16.47 -5.09
C ALA A 177 -11.62 -15.04 -5.22
N VAL A 178 -12.82 -14.87 -5.79
CA VAL A 178 -13.50 -13.56 -5.80
C VAL A 178 -13.77 -13.09 -4.38
N VAL A 179 -14.29 -13.98 -3.51
CA VAL A 179 -14.54 -13.68 -2.09
C VAL A 179 -13.26 -13.25 -1.39
N ALA A 180 -12.15 -13.97 -1.58
CA ALA A 180 -10.87 -13.58 -0.99
C ALA A 180 -10.34 -12.24 -1.54
N GLY A 181 -10.51 -12.00 -2.85
CA GLY A 181 -10.15 -10.73 -3.48
C GLY A 181 -10.92 -9.56 -2.89
N VAL A 182 -12.26 -9.67 -2.77
CA VAL A 182 -13.12 -8.65 -2.16
C VAL A 182 -12.77 -8.47 -0.68
N ALA A 183 -12.64 -9.57 0.07
CA ALA A 183 -12.36 -9.54 1.50
C ALA A 183 -11.01 -8.86 1.80
N PHE A 184 -9.97 -9.11 1.01
CA PHE A 184 -8.68 -8.47 1.25
C PHE A 184 -8.65 -7.01 0.77
N ALA A 185 -9.27 -6.70 -0.36
CA ALA A 185 -9.26 -5.34 -0.89
C ALA A 185 -10.24 -4.43 -0.13
N TYR A 186 -11.47 -4.86 0.12
CA TYR A 186 -12.59 -4.01 0.52
C TYR A 186 -13.20 -4.36 1.89
N ALA A 187 -12.48 -5.06 2.77
CA ALA A 187 -12.92 -5.18 4.17
C ALA A 187 -13.16 -3.78 4.78
N PRO A 188 -14.14 -3.59 5.68
CA PRO A 188 -14.41 -2.31 6.34
C PRO A 188 -13.15 -1.60 6.85
N TYR A 189 -12.27 -2.31 7.55
CA TYR A 189 -10.95 -1.80 7.97
C TYR A 189 -10.12 -1.27 6.80
N ARG A 190 -10.08 -1.98 5.67
CA ARG A 190 -9.25 -1.58 4.51
C ARG A 190 -9.74 -0.27 3.89
N VAL A 191 -11.06 -0.08 3.81
CA VAL A 191 -11.66 1.14 3.27
C VAL A 191 -11.39 2.35 4.17
N THR A 192 -11.28 2.14 5.48
CA THR A 192 -10.87 3.19 6.42
C THR A 192 -9.46 3.73 6.13
N GLU A 193 -8.56 2.88 5.63
CA GLU A 193 -7.19 3.26 5.26
C GLU A 193 -7.07 3.90 3.86
N ALA A 194 -8.17 4.21 3.18
CA ALA A 194 -8.17 4.72 1.80
C ALA A 194 -7.32 5.99 1.61
N GLY A 195 -7.21 6.85 2.63
CA GLY A 195 -6.34 8.04 2.61
C GLY A 195 -4.84 7.75 2.62
N HIS A 196 -4.43 6.52 2.88
CA HIS A 196 -3.04 6.13 3.03
C HIS A 196 -2.57 5.23 1.89
N LEU A 197 -2.16 5.80 0.75
CA LEU A 197 -1.73 5.03 -0.43
C LEU A 197 -0.70 3.95 -0.10
N HIS A 198 0.28 4.24 0.76
CA HIS A 198 1.30 3.28 1.22
C HIS A 198 0.71 2.09 1.99
N VAL A 199 -0.45 2.23 2.64
CA VAL A 199 -1.14 1.14 3.37
C VAL A 199 -2.03 0.33 2.42
N ILE A 200 -2.83 1.00 1.58
CA ILE A 200 -3.68 0.29 0.62
C ILE A 200 -2.87 -0.41 -0.47
N SER A 201 -1.62 0.02 -0.71
CA SER A 201 -0.69 -0.61 -1.67
C SER A 201 -0.09 -1.92 -1.14
N SER A 202 -0.92 -2.80 -0.61
CA SER A 202 -0.51 -4.08 -0.03
C SER A 202 -0.73 -5.29 -0.95
N GLY A 203 -1.22 -5.07 -2.17
CA GLY A 203 -1.53 -6.14 -3.13
C GLY A 203 -0.32 -6.92 -3.63
N GLY A 204 0.88 -6.34 -3.56
CA GLY A 204 2.12 -7.03 -3.85
C GLY A 204 2.43 -8.16 -2.87
N ILE A 205 1.95 -8.10 -1.62
CA ILE A 205 2.15 -9.16 -0.62
C ILE A 205 1.53 -10.49 -1.08
N PRO A 206 0.21 -10.59 -1.30
CA PRO A 206 -0.37 -11.84 -1.78
C PRO A 206 0.11 -12.21 -3.19
N LEU A 207 0.43 -11.26 -4.05
CA LEU A 207 0.99 -11.53 -5.38
C LEU A 207 2.38 -12.17 -5.28
N ALA A 208 3.27 -11.65 -4.44
CA ALA A 208 4.59 -12.23 -4.21
C ALA A 208 4.48 -13.64 -3.63
N LEU A 209 3.63 -13.84 -2.63
CA LEU A 209 3.38 -15.17 -2.05
C LEU A 209 2.82 -16.16 -3.08
N PHE A 210 1.92 -15.70 -3.95
CA PHE A 210 1.43 -16.52 -5.07
C PHE A 210 2.56 -16.93 -6.01
N LEU A 211 3.38 -15.97 -6.45
CA LEU A 211 4.47 -16.23 -7.38
C LEU A 211 5.53 -17.16 -6.80
N LEU A 212 5.92 -16.95 -5.54
CA LEU A 212 6.85 -17.82 -4.82
C LEU A 212 6.27 -19.23 -4.67
N LEU A 213 5.05 -19.35 -4.15
CA LEU A 213 4.41 -20.65 -3.94
C LEU A 213 4.28 -21.43 -5.25
N ARG A 214 3.76 -20.79 -6.30
CA ARG A 214 3.61 -21.39 -7.62
C ARG A 214 4.96 -21.71 -8.26
N GLY A 215 5.93 -20.81 -8.10
CA GLY A 215 7.28 -20.97 -8.62
C GLY A 215 7.99 -22.20 -8.02
N TYR A 216 7.97 -22.33 -6.70
CA TYR A 216 8.56 -23.52 -6.04
C TYR A 216 7.80 -24.80 -6.34
N ARG A 217 6.46 -24.77 -6.38
CA ARG A 217 5.66 -25.96 -6.75
C ARG A 217 5.92 -26.45 -8.17
N ARG A 218 6.17 -25.52 -9.10
CA ARG A 218 6.39 -25.85 -10.53
C ARG A 218 7.87 -25.98 -10.91
N GLY A 219 8.79 -25.69 -9.99
CA GLY A 219 10.22 -25.63 -10.29
C GLY A 219 10.59 -24.49 -11.25
N SER A 220 9.76 -23.42 -11.33
CA SER A 220 9.93 -22.31 -12.28
C SER A 220 10.82 -21.21 -11.71
N ARG A 221 12.03 -21.06 -12.25
CA ARG A 221 12.97 -20.00 -11.87
C ARG A 221 12.41 -18.60 -12.09
N VAL A 222 11.70 -18.40 -13.19
CA VAL A 222 11.11 -17.11 -13.56
C VAL A 222 10.07 -16.67 -12.52
N LEU A 223 9.18 -17.58 -12.10
CA LEU A 223 8.17 -17.26 -11.09
C LEU A 223 8.79 -17.03 -9.70
N VAL A 224 9.83 -17.79 -9.32
CA VAL A 224 10.55 -17.57 -8.05
C VAL A 224 11.23 -16.21 -8.07
N LEU A 225 11.97 -15.86 -9.12
CA LEU A 225 12.59 -14.54 -9.23
C LEU A 225 11.55 -13.43 -9.21
N ALA A 226 10.49 -13.55 -10.01
CA ALA A 226 9.40 -12.56 -10.04
C ALA A 226 8.77 -12.39 -8.65
N GLY A 227 8.60 -13.47 -7.87
CA GLY A 227 8.09 -13.38 -6.51
C GLY A 227 9.01 -12.59 -5.57
N TRP A 228 10.32 -12.79 -5.66
CA TRP A 228 11.29 -12.01 -4.88
C TRP A 228 11.38 -10.55 -5.34
N LEU A 229 11.32 -10.28 -6.65
CA LEU A 229 11.29 -8.90 -7.17
C LEU A 229 10.02 -8.16 -6.75
N VAL A 230 8.86 -8.83 -6.79
CA VAL A 230 7.60 -8.24 -6.28
C VAL A 230 7.68 -8.02 -4.77
N SER A 231 8.36 -8.89 -4.01
CA SER A 231 8.60 -8.67 -2.58
C SER A 231 9.46 -7.43 -2.32
N ALA A 232 10.54 -7.25 -3.09
CA ALA A 232 11.41 -6.08 -3.01
C ALA A 232 10.64 -4.79 -3.38
N TRP A 233 9.87 -4.84 -4.47
CA TRP A 233 8.99 -3.74 -4.87
C TRP A 233 7.95 -3.40 -3.79
N GLN A 234 7.32 -4.40 -3.17
CA GLN A 234 6.35 -4.18 -2.10
C GLN A 234 6.96 -3.48 -0.87
N ILE A 235 8.20 -3.81 -0.51
CA ILE A 235 8.91 -3.14 0.58
C ILE A 235 9.14 -1.67 0.24
N SER A 236 9.51 -1.35 -0.99
CA SER A 236 9.78 0.01 -1.44
C SER A 236 8.52 0.90 -1.61
N LEU A 237 7.32 0.39 -1.34
CA LEU A 237 6.08 1.17 -1.35
C LEU A 237 5.78 1.87 -0.03
N GLY A 238 6.46 1.56 1.06
CA GLY A 238 6.28 2.23 2.33
C GLY A 238 7.01 1.51 3.47
N PHE A 239 7.67 2.29 4.31
CA PHE A 239 8.49 1.78 5.41
C PHE A 239 7.69 0.90 6.37
N THR A 240 6.55 1.39 6.86
CA THR A 240 5.78 0.68 7.89
C THR A 240 5.28 -0.68 7.41
N LEU A 241 4.63 -0.72 6.25
CA LEU A 241 4.10 -1.96 5.69
C LEU A 241 5.23 -2.87 5.19
N GLY A 242 6.29 -2.29 4.63
CA GLY A 242 7.49 -3.02 4.19
C GLY A 242 8.19 -3.72 5.35
N LEU A 243 8.33 -3.04 6.49
CA LEU A 243 8.86 -3.61 7.73
C LEU A 243 8.03 -4.82 8.17
N GLN A 244 6.72 -4.65 8.32
CA GLN A 244 5.80 -5.72 8.74
C GLN A 244 5.84 -6.92 7.78
N TYR A 245 5.90 -6.66 6.48
CA TYR A 245 6.01 -7.70 5.46
C TYR A 245 7.37 -8.43 5.52
N SER A 246 8.46 -7.73 5.81
CA SER A 246 9.78 -8.34 5.98
C SER A 246 9.79 -9.34 7.14
N TYR A 247 9.16 -8.99 8.28
CA TYR A 247 9.00 -9.92 9.40
C TYR A 247 8.13 -11.13 9.04
N LEU A 248 7.04 -10.93 8.28
CA LEU A 248 6.22 -12.02 7.77
C LEU A 248 7.04 -12.95 6.84
N LEU A 249 7.81 -12.40 5.91
CA LEU A 249 8.69 -13.19 5.03
C LEU A 249 9.73 -13.97 5.82
N ALA A 250 10.37 -13.35 6.81
CA ALA A 250 11.33 -14.00 7.69
C ALA A 250 10.69 -15.17 8.46
N ALA A 251 9.49 -14.98 9.02
CA ALA A 251 8.74 -16.04 9.69
C ALA A 251 8.38 -17.20 8.75
N LEU A 252 7.90 -16.89 7.54
CA LEU A 252 7.58 -17.90 6.52
C LEU A 252 8.84 -18.65 6.06
N ALA A 253 9.97 -17.96 5.88
CA ALA A 253 11.25 -18.57 5.53
C ALA A 253 11.76 -19.49 6.66
N ALA A 254 11.67 -19.05 7.91
CA ALA A 254 12.03 -19.87 9.06
C ALA A 254 11.17 -21.14 9.14
N LEU A 255 9.86 -21.03 8.94
CA LEU A 255 8.95 -22.19 8.88
C LEU A 255 9.29 -23.12 7.72
N ALA A 256 9.64 -22.58 6.54
CA ALA A 256 10.04 -23.39 5.39
C ALA A 256 11.35 -24.14 5.65
N VAL A 257 12.36 -23.46 6.22
CA VAL A 257 13.64 -24.08 6.60
C VAL A 257 13.44 -25.13 7.68
N TRP A 258 12.66 -24.85 8.72
CA TRP A 258 12.33 -25.81 9.75
C TRP A 258 11.62 -27.06 9.21
N HIS A 259 10.64 -26.87 8.30
CA HIS A 259 9.94 -27.95 7.66
C HIS A 259 10.88 -28.80 6.79
N TRP A 260 11.74 -28.16 5.99
CA TRP A 260 12.77 -28.83 5.20
C TRP A 260 13.74 -29.63 6.07
N TRP A 261 14.19 -29.05 7.18
CA TRP A 261 15.06 -29.75 8.13
C TRP A 261 14.40 -30.98 8.74
N ARG A 262 13.11 -30.87 9.13
CA ARG A 262 12.34 -32.00 9.66
C ARG A 262 12.06 -33.11 8.64
N GLN A 263 12.13 -32.82 7.36
CA GLN A 263 11.99 -33.80 6.28
C GLN A 263 13.30 -34.54 5.93
N GLY A 264 14.36 -34.40 6.73
CA GLY A 264 15.63 -35.03 6.46
C GLY A 264 16.49 -34.31 5.42
N ARG A 265 16.28 -33.00 5.23
CA ARG A 265 17.06 -32.14 4.32
C ARG A 265 17.13 -32.66 2.88
N PRO A 266 16.01 -32.87 2.20
CA PRO A 266 16.00 -33.36 0.83
C PRO A 266 16.83 -32.43 -0.06
N ALA A 267 17.55 -33.01 -1.04
CA ALA A 267 18.34 -32.25 -1.99
C ALA A 267 17.43 -31.24 -2.73
N LEU A 268 17.86 -29.99 -2.78
CA LEU A 268 17.16 -28.93 -3.51
C LEU A 268 17.81 -28.71 -4.89
N PRO A 269 17.05 -28.47 -5.96
CA PRO A 269 17.61 -28.18 -7.26
C PRO A 269 18.54 -26.95 -7.19
N ARG A 270 19.81 -27.12 -7.56
CA ARG A 270 20.84 -26.04 -7.48
C ARG A 270 20.37 -24.74 -8.13
N ARG A 271 19.66 -24.84 -9.27
CA ARG A 271 19.13 -23.66 -10.00
C ARG A 271 18.05 -22.92 -9.23
N LEU A 272 17.20 -23.60 -8.46
CA LEU A 272 16.20 -22.94 -7.60
C LEU A 272 16.86 -22.30 -6.37
N VAL A 273 17.87 -22.94 -5.81
CA VAL A 273 18.64 -22.35 -4.71
C VAL A 273 19.34 -21.08 -5.19
N ALA A 274 20.06 -21.14 -6.31
CA ALA A 274 20.77 -19.97 -6.85
C ALA A 274 19.83 -18.77 -7.12
N ILE A 275 18.66 -19.00 -7.75
CA ILE A 275 17.72 -17.92 -8.03
C ILE A 275 17.04 -17.39 -6.76
N THR A 276 16.84 -18.25 -5.75
CA THR A 276 16.35 -17.82 -4.43
C THR A 276 17.37 -16.94 -3.73
N CYS A 277 18.65 -17.33 -3.72
CA CYS A 277 19.73 -16.52 -3.16
C CYS A 277 19.86 -15.18 -3.88
N ALA A 278 19.78 -15.17 -5.22
CA ALA A 278 19.79 -13.93 -6.01
C ALA A 278 18.60 -13.03 -5.66
N GLY A 279 17.40 -13.59 -5.55
CA GLY A 279 16.20 -12.86 -5.17
C GLY A 279 16.28 -12.28 -3.75
N ILE A 280 16.78 -13.06 -2.79
CA ILE A 280 17.01 -12.59 -1.41
C ILE A 280 18.09 -11.49 -1.39
N ALA A 281 19.14 -11.60 -2.21
CA ALA A 281 20.16 -10.54 -2.31
C ALA A 281 19.55 -9.23 -2.82
N VAL A 282 18.72 -9.27 -3.88
CA VAL A 282 18.02 -8.08 -4.38
C VAL A 282 17.10 -7.50 -3.31
N LEU A 283 16.32 -8.34 -2.63
CA LEU A 283 15.46 -7.93 -1.51
C LEU A 283 16.30 -7.23 -0.42
N GLY A 284 17.44 -7.80 -0.04
CA GLY A 284 18.35 -7.24 0.95
C GLY A 284 18.91 -5.88 0.53
N VAL A 285 19.35 -5.74 -0.73
CA VAL A 285 19.85 -4.47 -1.28
C VAL A 285 18.77 -3.39 -1.22
N VAL A 286 17.55 -3.69 -1.70
CA VAL A 286 16.44 -2.74 -1.66
C VAL A 286 16.09 -2.37 -0.22
N THR A 287 16.00 -3.34 0.68
CA THR A 287 15.69 -3.09 2.09
C THR A 287 16.74 -2.23 2.77
N ILE A 288 18.03 -2.49 2.52
CA ILE A 288 19.14 -1.69 3.08
C ILE A 288 19.11 -0.27 2.51
N TYR A 289 18.90 -0.13 1.20
CA TYR A 289 18.81 1.18 0.54
C TYR A 289 17.68 2.03 1.13
N GLU A 290 16.51 1.43 1.32
CA GLU A 290 15.35 2.09 1.94
C GLU A 290 15.58 2.40 3.43
N ALA A 291 16.15 1.49 4.20
CA ALA A 291 16.30 1.65 5.64
C ALA A 291 17.34 2.71 6.03
N ARG A 292 18.42 2.88 5.24
CA ARG A 292 19.53 3.78 5.57
C ARG A 292 19.11 5.22 5.89
N PRO A 293 18.32 5.92 5.03
CA PRO A 293 17.84 7.27 5.32
C PRO A 293 17.01 7.34 6.60
N TYR A 294 16.12 6.37 6.83
CA TYR A 294 15.29 6.35 8.04
C TYR A 294 16.13 6.13 9.32
N LEU A 295 17.14 5.27 9.27
CA LEU A 295 18.07 5.08 10.37
C LEU A 295 18.84 6.37 10.67
N LYS A 296 19.33 7.05 9.63
CA LYS A 296 20.01 8.34 9.79
C LYS A 296 19.07 9.39 10.40
N ILE A 297 17.86 9.52 9.89
CA ILE A 297 16.85 10.44 10.43
C ILE A 297 16.51 10.12 11.88
N SER A 298 16.42 8.84 12.26
CA SER A 298 16.16 8.45 13.65
C SER A 298 17.33 8.79 14.61
N GLN A 299 18.52 9.01 14.08
CA GLN A 299 19.69 9.48 14.84
C GLN A 299 19.70 11.02 14.94
N ASP A 300 19.43 11.72 13.82
CA ASP A 300 19.47 13.17 13.74
C ASP A 300 18.26 13.85 14.40
N TYR A 301 17.12 13.19 14.41
CA TYR A 301 15.85 13.69 14.96
C TYR A 301 15.29 12.74 16.01
N PRO A 302 15.46 13.03 17.31
CA PRO A 302 14.90 12.19 18.40
C PRO A 302 13.38 12.01 18.30
N SER A 303 12.66 13.00 17.75
CA SER A 303 11.21 12.96 17.51
C SER A 303 10.77 11.97 16.42
N ALA A 304 11.70 11.50 15.57
CA ALA A 304 11.43 10.47 14.58
C ALA A 304 11.26 9.08 15.22
N ARG A 305 11.91 8.82 16.37
CA ARG A 305 11.63 7.63 17.19
C ARG A 305 10.34 7.88 17.97
N ARG A 306 9.42 6.93 17.87
CA ARG A 306 8.12 7.07 18.54
C ARG A 306 8.26 6.79 20.02
N THR A 307 7.81 7.74 20.86
CA THR A 307 7.73 7.47 22.29
C THR A 307 6.62 6.47 22.59
N ILE A 308 6.74 5.74 23.70
CA ILE A 308 5.70 4.81 24.16
C ILE A 308 4.34 5.52 24.27
N ARG A 309 4.35 6.78 24.72
CA ARG A 309 3.13 7.60 24.81
C ARG A 309 2.49 7.82 23.44
N GLN A 310 3.27 8.16 22.43
CA GLN A 310 2.77 8.35 21.06
C GLN A 310 2.19 7.04 20.51
N VAL A 311 2.91 5.92 20.63
CA VAL A 311 2.40 4.61 20.20
C VAL A 311 1.12 4.25 20.95
N LYS A 312 1.04 4.51 22.24
CA LYS A 312 -0.15 4.25 23.06
C LYS A 312 -1.37 5.07 22.59
N THR A 313 -1.18 6.33 22.15
CA THR A 313 -2.23 7.18 21.59
C THR A 313 -2.88 6.58 20.34
N TYR A 314 -2.09 5.90 19.50
CA TYR A 314 -2.56 5.25 18.27
C TYR A 314 -2.78 3.74 18.43
N SER A 315 -2.71 3.23 19.64
CA SER A 315 -2.98 1.83 19.95
C SER A 315 -4.47 1.59 20.15
N SER A 316 -4.93 0.45 19.69
CA SER A 316 -6.34 0.07 19.76
C SER A 316 -6.59 -0.83 20.96
N GLY A 317 -7.72 -0.68 21.62
CA GLY A 317 -8.24 -1.69 22.55
C GLY A 317 -9.03 -2.78 21.81
N PRO A 318 -9.45 -3.86 22.48
CA PRO A 318 -10.22 -4.94 21.86
C PRO A 318 -11.54 -4.49 21.19
N ALA A 319 -12.15 -3.40 21.65
CA ALA A 319 -13.34 -2.79 21.03
C ALA A 319 -13.13 -2.39 19.58
N ALA A 320 -11.87 -2.17 19.15
CA ALA A 320 -11.53 -1.82 17.78
C ALA A 320 -11.96 -2.89 16.76
N PHE A 321 -11.91 -4.17 17.13
CA PHE A 321 -12.37 -5.25 16.23
C PHE A 321 -13.89 -5.28 16.03
N LEU A 322 -14.65 -4.59 16.88
CA LEU A 322 -16.10 -4.43 16.79
C LEU A 322 -16.49 -3.03 16.29
N SER A 323 -15.51 -2.22 15.91
CA SER A 323 -15.70 -0.82 15.52
C SER A 323 -15.38 -0.61 14.05
N ALA A 324 -16.37 -0.21 13.26
CA ALA A 324 -16.21 0.27 11.90
C ALA A 324 -16.07 1.80 11.86
N SER A 325 -15.51 2.36 10.77
CA SER A 325 -15.50 3.80 10.54
C SER A 325 -16.91 4.39 10.53
N SER A 326 -17.08 5.63 10.99
CA SER A 326 -18.32 6.39 10.85
C SER A 326 -18.79 6.50 9.40
N GLU A 327 -17.85 6.51 8.47
CA GLU A 327 -18.12 6.59 7.03
C GLU A 327 -18.63 5.28 6.43
N ASN A 328 -18.57 4.15 7.16
CA ASN A 328 -19.09 2.88 6.67
C ASN A 328 -20.62 2.90 6.66
N ARG A 329 -21.23 2.63 5.50
CA ARG A 329 -22.68 2.75 5.28
C ARG A 329 -23.50 1.71 6.05
N VAL A 330 -22.96 0.51 6.24
CA VAL A 330 -23.68 -0.60 6.90
C VAL A 330 -23.41 -0.60 8.40
N TRP A 331 -22.14 -0.50 8.80
CA TRP A 331 -21.69 -0.71 10.17
C TRP A 331 -21.40 0.58 10.93
N GLY A 332 -21.33 1.73 10.25
CA GLY A 332 -20.93 2.99 10.87
C GLY A 332 -21.82 3.40 12.05
N ALA A 333 -23.13 3.39 11.86
CA ALA A 333 -24.09 3.68 12.94
C ALA A 333 -24.21 2.52 13.94
N ALA A 334 -24.23 1.27 13.45
CA ALA A 334 -24.43 0.09 14.30
C ALA A 334 -23.28 -0.15 15.29
N THR A 335 -22.06 0.30 14.98
CA THR A 335 -20.88 0.16 15.85
C THR A 335 -20.46 1.45 16.57
N ALA A 336 -21.31 2.46 16.58
CA ALA A 336 -20.98 3.77 17.15
C ALA A 336 -20.57 3.69 18.64
N SER A 337 -21.33 2.93 19.45
CA SER A 337 -21.05 2.75 20.88
C SER A 337 -19.69 2.07 21.14
N MET A 338 -19.32 1.09 20.29
CA MET A 338 -18.01 0.44 20.41
C MET A 338 -16.89 1.39 19.99
N ARG A 339 -17.11 2.21 18.96
CA ARG A 339 -16.14 3.19 18.47
C ARG A 339 -15.85 4.29 19.51
N ASP A 340 -16.77 4.59 20.41
CA ASP A 340 -16.54 5.56 21.49
C ASP A 340 -15.49 5.10 22.51
N HIS A 341 -15.21 3.80 22.57
CA HIS A 341 -14.16 3.20 23.38
C HIS A 341 -12.79 3.15 22.67
N VAL A 342 -12.69 3.66 21.42
CA VAL A 342 -11.46 3.67 20.64
C VAL A 342 -10.84 5.07 20.66
N HIS A 343 -9.56 5.19 21.04
CA HIS A 343 -8.90 6.49 21.24
C HIS A 343 -8.74 7.28 19.94
N SER A 344 -8.26 6.65 18.88
CA SER A 344 -8.09 7.28 17.56
C SER A 344 -9.13 6.75 16.59
N LYS A 345 -10.31 7.38 16.55
CA LYS A 345 -11.47 6.90 15.80
C LYS A 345 -11.23 6.71 14.30
N ASN A 346 -10.25 7.41 13.74
CA ASN A 346 -9.95 7.37 12.30
C ASN A 346 -8.85 6.34 11.93
N GLU A 347 -7.95 5.99 12.85
CA GLU A 347 -6.80 5.12 12.55
C GLU A 347 -6.80 3.80 13.33
N SER A 348 -7.69 3.66 14.32
CA SER A 348 -7.66 2.53 15.26
C SER A 348 -8.93 1.66 15.21
N VAL A 349 -9.75 1.78 14.17
CA VAL A 349 -10.91 0.90 13.94
C VAL A 349 -10.48 -0.30 13.09
N LEU A 350 -10.68 -1.52 13.61
CA LEU A 350 -10.13 -2.75 13.04
C LEU A 350 -11.23 -3.78 12.67
N PHE A 351 -12.45 -3.32 12.37
CA PHE A 351 -13.54 -4.22 12.05
C PHE A 351 -13.32 -4.94 10.70
N PRO A 352 -13.21 -6.28 10.68
CA PRO A 352 -12.95 -7.02 9.45
C PRO A 352 -14.17 -7.18 8.54
N GLY A 353 -15.37 -6.99 9.06
CA GLY A 353 -16.64 -7.37 8.42
C GLY A 353 -17.18 -8.69 8.95
N LEU A 354 -18.48 -8.74 9.21
CA LEU A 354 -19.14 -9.93 9.76
C LEU A 354 -19.15 -11.10 8.78
N ALA A 355 -19.45 -10.83 7.50
CA ALA A 355 -19.48 -11.88 6.47
C ALA A 355 -18.07 -12.48 6.26
N ILE A 356 -17.01 -11.65 6.27
CA ILE A 356 -15.63 -12.14 6.18
C ILE A 356 -15.31 -13.04 7.36
N PHE A 357 -15.69 -12.64 8.59
CA PHE A 357 -15.44 -13.40 9.80
C PHE A 357 -16.17 -14.76 9.79
N VAL A 358 -17.46 -14.77 9.45
CA VAL A 358 -18.25 -16.00 9.34
C VAL A 358 -17.68 -16.95 8.28
N LEU A 359 -17.35 -16.42 7.09
CA LEU A 359 -16.75 -17.23 6.03
C LEU A 359 -15.37 -17.76 6.41
N ALA A 360 -14.58 -16.99 7.18
CA ALA A 360 -13.28 -17.44 7.67
C ALA A 360 -13.41 -18.59 8.69
N ILE A 361 -14.42 -18.55 9.57
CA ILE A 361 -14.75 -19.67 10.48
C ILE A 361 -15.13 -20.90 9.67
N LEU A 362 -16.00 -20.75 8.67
CA LEU A 362 -16.36 -21.86 7.77
C LEU A 362 -15.11 -22.41 7.05
N GLY A 363 -14.21 -21.55 6.61
CA GLY A 363 -12.94 -21.95 5.98
C GLY A 363 -11.98 -22.67 6.93
N LEU A 364 -11.99 -22.30 8.21
CA LEU A 364 -11.23 -22.99 9.24
C LEU A 364 -11.74 -24.43 9.47
N CYS A 365 -13.06 -24.65 9.33
CA CYS A 365 -13.68 -25.97 9.43
C CYS A 365 -13.60 -26.76 8.12
N ALA A 366 -13.57 -26.09 6.98
CA ALA A 366 -13.63 -26.72 5.65
C ALA A 366 -12.39 -27.59 5.35
N PRO A 367 -12.56 -28.78 4.74
CA PRO A 367 -11.44 -29.69 4.42
C PRO A 367 -10.65 -29.28 3.18
N LEU A 368 -10.88 -28.09 2.62
CA LEU A 368 -10.20 -27.60 1.42
C LEU A 368 -8.69 -27.42 1.62
N TYR A 369 -8.33 -26.87 2.77
CA TYR A 369 -6.92 -26.71 3.15
C TYR A 369 -6.49 -27.80 4.14
N THR A 370 -5.20 -28.14 4.11
CA THR A 370 -4.64 -29.07 5.11
C THR A 370 -4.82 -28.49 6.53
N ARG A 371 -4.96 -29.35 7.53
CA ARG A 371 -5.10 -28.94 8.94
C ARG A 371 -3.97 -27.99 9.36
N ARG A 372 -2.73 -28.26 8.92
CA ARG A 372 -1.55 -27.41 9.24
C ARG A 372 -1.69 -26.01 8.66
N LEU A 373 -2.15 -25.89 7.40
CA LEU A 373 -2.35 -24.59 6.78
C LEU A 373 -3.47 -23.80 7.48
N ARG A 374 -4.60 -24.45 7.80
CA ARG A 374 -5.70 -23.82 8.54
C ARG A 374 -5.27 -23.29 9.89
N ILE A 375 -4.54 -24.09 10.68
CA ILE A 375 -3.99 -23.69 11.96
C ILE A 375 -2.98 -22.55 11.78
N GLY A 376 -2.09 -22.62 10.79
CA GLY A 376 -1.12 -21.57 10.50
C GLY A 376 -1.79 -20.23 10.14
N LEU A 377 -2.84 -20.25 9.30
CA LEU A 377 -3.61 -19.06 8.97
C LEU A 377 -4.33 -18.48 10.19
N ALA A 378 -4.97 -19.34 11.01
CA ALA A 378 -5.63 -18.91 12.24
C ALA A 378 -4.61 -18.31 13.25
N ALA A 379 -3.45 -18.94 13.41
CA ALA A 379 -2.38 -18.40 14.23
C ALA A 379 -1.86 -17.06 13.70
N GLY A 380 -1.74 -16.92 12.37
CA GLY A 380 -1.39 -15.67 11.73
C GLY A 380 -2.44 -14.56 11.99
N VAL A 381 -3.74 -14.87 11.89
CA VAL A 381 -4.81 -13.95 12.28
C VAL A 381 -4.64 -13.52 13.73
N LEU A 382 -4.48 -14.48 14.65
CA LEU A 382 -4.36 -14.19 16.08
C LEU A 382 -3.14 -13.31 16.38
N VAL A 383 -1.96 -13.69 15.91
CA VAL A 383 -0.71 -12.95 16.17
C VAL A 383 -0.79 -11.54 15.60
N CYS A 384 -1.20 -11.39 14.34
CA CYS A 384 -1.31 -10.07 13.72
C CYS A 384 -2.40 -9.22 14.38
N SER A 385 -3.53 -9.81 14.81
CA SER A 385 -4.58 -9.09 15.54
C SER A 385 -4.07 -8.60 16.91
N VAL A 386 -3.37 -9.45 17.65
CA VAL A 386 -2.77 -9.08 18.94
C VAL A 386 -1.74 -7.95 18.77
N LEU A 387 -0.87 -8.04 17.77
CA LEU A 387 0.09 -6.98 17.47
C LEU A 387 -0.59 -5.68 16.98
N ALA A 388 -1.71 -5.78 16.26
CA ALA A 388 -2.47 -4.62 15.80
C ALA A 388 -3.12 -3.82 16.95
N LEU A 389 -3.39 -4.45 18.09
CA LEU A 389 -3.86 -3.75 19.29
C LEU A 389 -2.77 -2.82 19.88
N GLY A 390 -1.52 -3.01 19.47
CA GLY A 390 -0.41 -2.22 19.97
C GLY A 390 -0.27 -2.35 21.50
N MET A 391 -0.12 -1.22 22.15
CA MET A 391 -0.02 -1.13 23.62
C MET A 391 -1.39 -1.07 24.31
N GLY A 392 -2.48 -1.24 23.57
CA GLY A 392 -3.86 -1.13 24.10
C GLY A 392 -4.40 -2.42 24.74
N LEU A 393 -3.72 -3.55 24.59
CA LEU A 393 -4.18 -4.84 25.12
C LEU A 393 -4.01 -4.95 26.64
N THR A 394 -2.88 -4.48 27.17
CA THR A 394 -2.57 -4.49 28.59
C THR A 394 -2.07 -3.13 29.04
N GLY A 395 -2.20 -2.80 30.32
CA GLY A 395 -1.69 -1.55 30.87
C GLY A 395 -0.18 -1.34 30.65
N ALA A 396 0.61 -2.43 30.64
CA ALA A 396 2.04 -2.45 30.37
C ALA A 396 2.40 -2.48 28.88
N GLY A 397 1.42 -2.66 27.96
CA GLY A 397 1.62 -2.65 26.53
C GLY A 397 2.08 -4.00 25.92
N TYR A 398 2.10 -5.07 26.70
CA TYR A 398 2.48 -6.41 26.21
C TYR A 398 1.33 -7.07 25.41
N PRO A 399 1.65 -7.92 24.39
CA PRO A 399 2.99 -8.31 23.94
C PRO A 399 3.66 -7.36 22.95
N TYR A 400 2.97 -6.32 22.44
CA TYR A 400 3.53 -5.39 21.45
C TYR A 400 4.83 -4.73 21.94
N ARG A 401 4.93 -4.48 23.24
CA ARG A 401 6.11 -3.90 23.88
C ARG A 401 7.40 -4.68 23.58
N LEU A 402 7.32 -6.02 23.46
CA LEU A 402 8.47 -6.85 23.08
C LEU A 402 8.97 -6.50 21.66
N MET A 403 8.05 -6.27 20.73
CA MET A 403 8.43 -5.86 19.39
C MET A 403 9.07 -4.46 19.41
N TYR A 404 8.47 -3.52 20.14
CA TYR A 404 8.97 -2.16 20.25
C TYR A 404 10.37 -2.10 20.88
N ASP A 405 10.63 -2.85 21.94
CA ASP A 405 11.89 -2.80 22.67
C ASP A 405 13.02 -3.61 21.98
N PHE A 406 12.71 -4.72 21.27
CA PHE A 406 13.71 -5.67 20.79
C PHE A 406 13.72 -5.88 19.27
N ALA A 407 12.66 -5.57 18.54
CA ALA A 407 12.59 -5.83 17.12
C ALA A 407 13.03 -4.60 16.31
N PRO A 408 14.10 -4.69 15.50
CA PRO A 408 14.60 -3.55 14.73
C PRO A 408 13.53 -2.84 13.91
N GLY A 409 13.43 -1.52 14.06
CA GLY A 409 12.52 -0.66 13.33
C GLY A 409 11.09 -0.56 13.88
N TRP A 410 10.72 -1.37 14.88
CA TRP A 410 9.38 -1.30 15.46
C TRP A 410 9.17 -0.07 16.37
N ASP A 411 10.23 0.50 16.89
CA ASP A 411 10.21 1.79 17.60
C ASP A 411 9.86 2.98 16.68
N GLY A 412 9.96 2.81 15.35
CA GLY A 412 9.50 3.76 14.35
C GLY A 412 8.02 3.65 13.99
N VAL A 413 7.33 2.56 14.36
CA VAL A 413 5.92 2.33 14.00
C VAL A 413 4.99 3.16 14.88
N ARG A 414 4.33 4.17 14.28
CA ARG A 414 3.38 5.04 14.99
C ARG A 414 2.02 4.38 15.21
N VAL A 415 1.50 3.68 14.20
CA VAL A 415 0.14 3.12 14.16
C VAL A 415 0.21 1.60 14.11
N PRO A 416 0.17 0.91 15.27
CA PRO A 416 0.21 -0.55 15.33
C PRO A 416 -0.93 -1.23 14.57
N GLY A 417 -2.10 -0.58 14.51
CA GLY A 417 -3.29 -1.10 13.82
C GLY A 417 -3.05 -1.52 12.37
N ARG A 418 -2.06 -0.95 11.70
CA ARG A 418 -1.71 -1.29 10.30
C ARG A 418 -1.22 -2.74 10.11
N VAL A 419 -0.75 -3.42 11.17
CA VAL A 419 -0.45 -4.86 11.15
C VAL A 419 -1.70 -5.68 10.81
N PHE A 420 -2.90 -5.16 11.09
CA PHE A 420 -4.16 -5.84 10.79
C PHE A 420 -4.37 -6.06 9.27
N THR A 421 -3.63 -5.36 8.41
CA THR A 421 -3.56 -5.68 6.98
C THR A 421 -3.13 -7.13 6.71
N MET A 422 -2.18 -7.65 7.50
CA MET A 422 -1.74 -9.05 7.40
C MET A 422 -2.82 -10.01 7.94
N ALA A 423 -3.45 -9.65 9.07
CA ALA A 423 -4.58 -10.44 9.61
C ALA A 423 -5.74 -10.50 8.60
N THR A 424 -6.05 -9.38 7.93
CA THR A 424 -7.08 -9.31 6.89
C THR A 424 -6.75 -10.21 5.70
N LEU A 425 -5.46 -10.31 5.30
CA LEU A 425 -5.05 -11.28 4.28
C LEU A 425 -5.34 -12.71 4.71
N PHE A 426 -4.95 -13.10 5.91
CA PHE A 426 -5.18 -14.46 6.41
C PHE A 426 -6.67 -14.78 6.57
N LEU A 427 -7.48 -13.81 7.05
CA LEU A 427 -8.92 -13.92 7.10
C LEU A 427 -9.52 -14.11 5.69
N ALA A 428 -9.05 -13.33 4.71
CA ALA A 428 -9.50 -13.44 3.32
C ALA A 428 -9.17 -14.81 2.71
N LEU A 429 -7.99 -15.37 3.00
CA LEU A 429 -7.62 -16.71 2.55
C LEU A 429 -8.54 -17.78 3.15
N LEU A 430 -8.86 -17.67 4.44
CA LEU A 430 -9.83 -18.57 5.10
C LEU A 430 -11.25 -18.36 4.56
N ALA A 431 -11.69 -17.12 4.39
CA ALA A 431 -13.02 -16.81 3.85
C ALA A 431 -13.20 -17.35 2.42
N GLY A 432 -12.16 -17.25 1.58
CA GLY A 432 -12.15 -17.85 0.25
C GLY A 432 -12.30 -19.38 0.26
N ALA A 433 -11.66 -20.04 1.23
CA ALA A 433 -11.85 -21.49 1.45
C ALA A 433 -13.27 -21.81 1.90
N GLY A 434 -13.81 -21.04 2.85
CA GLY A 434 -15.17 -21.19 3.35
C GLY A 434 -16.23 -21.00 2.25
N ALA A 435 -16.09 -19.96 1.44
CA ALA A 435 -16.98 -19.71 0.31
C ALA A 435 -16.91 -20.83 -0.75
N SER A 436 -15.71 -21.34 -1.05
CA SER A 436 -15.53 -22.47 -1.96
C SER A 436 -16.22 -23.74 -1.45
N TRP A 437 -16.06 -24.04 -0.17
CA TRP A 437 -16.70 -25.18 0.48
C TRP A 437 -18.22 -25.02 0.52
N LEU A 438 -18.72 -23.85 0.93
CA LEU A 438 -20.15 -23.55 0.95
C LEU A 438 -20.80 -23.75 -0.42
N LEU A 439 -20.16 -23.23 -1.49
CA LEU A 439 -20.68 -23.40 -2.85
C LEU A 439 -20.68 -24.87 -3.28
N THR A 440 -19.65 -25.63 -2.92
CA THR A 440 -19.61 -27.08 -3.19
C THR A 440 -20.74 -27.82 -2.47
N TRP A 441 -21.00 -27.46 -1.22
CA TRP A 441 -22.09 -28.00 -0.42
C TRP A 441 -23.48 -27.65 -1.00
N VAL A 442 -23.67 -26.38 -1.40
CA VAL A 442 -24.93 -25.94 -2.04
C VAL A 442 -25.15 -26.71 -3.34
N ARG A 443 -24.14 -26.84 -4.19
CA ARG A 443 -24.24 -27.61 -5.44
C ARG A 443 -24.61 -29.08 -5.20
N ALA A 444 -23.96 -29.71 -4.22
CA ALA A 444 -24.28 -31.11 -3.87
C ALA A 444 -25.74 -31.28 -3.39
N ARG A 445 -26.22 -30.30 -2.59
CA ARG A 445 -27.61 -30.33 -2.09
C ARG A 445 -28.66 -30.04 -3.18
N SER A 446 -28.32 -29.19 -4.16
CA SER A 446 -29.23 -28.85 -5.26
C SER A 446 -29.12 -29.81 -6.46
N ALA A 447 -28.22 -30.79 -6.43
CA ALA A 447 -27.94 -31.66 -7.59
C ALA A 447 -29.17 -32.46 -8.08
N ALA A 448 -30.00 -32.92 -7.15
CA ALA A 448 -31.22 -33.68 -7.45
C ALA A 448 -32.47 -32.79 -7.68
N ALA A 449 -32.35 -31.46 -7.55
CA ALA A 449 -33.46 -30.54 -7.74
C ALA A 449 -33.74 -30.25 -9.22
N ALA A 450 -34.87 -29.63 -9.53
CA ALA A 450 -35.20 -29.16 -10.88
C ALA A 450 -34.09 -28.25 -11.45
N PRO A 451 -33.86 -28.22 -12.76
CA PRO A 451 -32.73 -27.47 -13.37
C PRO A 451 -32.64 -26.02 -12.95
N ARG A 452 -33.76 -25.32 -12.80
CA ARG A 452 -33.81 -23.92 -12.31
C ARG A 452 -33.21 -23.76 -10.90
N VAL A 453 -33.51 -24.71 -9.99
CA VAL A 453 -32.99 -24.69 -8.61
C VAL A 453 -31.53 -25.14 -8.58
N ARG A 454 -31.20 -26.20 -9.31
CA ARG A 454 -29.85 -26.77 -9.41
C ARG A 454 -28.81 -25.73 -9.85
N ASP A 455 -29.15 -24.93 -10.86
CA ASP A 455 -28.24 -23.96 -11.44
C ASP A 455 -28.45 -22.56 -10.83
N GLY A 456 -29.66 -22.19 -10.47
CA GLY A 456 -30.02 -20.89 -9.91
C GLY A 456 -29.58 -20.69 -8.47
N LEU A 457 -29.69 -21.70 -7.60
CA LEU A 457 -29.32 -21.56 -6.18
C LEU A 457 -27.81 -21.27 -5.97
N PRO A 458 -26.86 -21.98 -6.61
CA PRO A 458 -25.46 -21.65 -6.53
C PRO A 458 -25.11 -20.24 -7.08
N ALA A 459 -25.80 -19.82 -8.14
CA ALA A 459 -25.62 -18.47 -8.70
C ALA A 459 -26.11 -17.39 -7.72
N LEU A 460 -27.30 -17.59 -7.13
CA LEU A 460 -27.86 -16.69 -6.12
C LEU A 460 -26.95 -16.58 -4.90
N VAL A 461 -26.48 -17.70 -4.34
CA VAL A 461 -25.56 -17.72 -3.20
C VAL A 461 -24.25 -16.97 -3.57
N SER A 462 -23.73 -17.19 -4.77
CA SER A 462 -22.54 -16.47 -5.24
C SER A 462 -22.74 -14.97 -5.31
N CYS A 463 -23.88 -14.53 -5.86
CA CYS A 463 -24.25 -13.12 -5.94
C CYS A 463 -24.42 -12.51 -4.55
N VAL A 464 -25.16 -13.15 -3.65
CA VAL A 464 -25.38 -12.67 -2.28
C VAL A 464 -24.07 -12.52 -1.52
N LEU A 465 -23.15 -13.49 -1.64
CA LEU A 465 -21.85 -13.40 -0.98
C LEU A 465 -21.01 -12.23 -1.49
N VAL A 466 -20.92 -12.05 -2.81
CA VAL A 466 -20.12 -10.97 -3.40
C VAL A 466 -20.74 -9.60 -3.10
N VAL A 467 -22.05 -9.44 -3.33
CA VAL A 467 -22.77 -8.19 -3.05
C VAL A 467 -22.73 -7.86 -1.56
N GLY A 468 -22.95 -8.86 -0.70
CA GLY A 468 -22.90 -8.68 0.75
C GLY A 468 -21.52 -8.20 1.23
N LEU A 469 -20.44 -8.82 0.74
CA LEU A 469 -19.07 -8.42 1.09
C LEU A 469 -18.71 -7.01 0.59
N VAL A 470 -19.07 -6.68 -0.66
CA VAL A 470 -18.87 -5.33 -1.20
C VAL A 470 -19.70 -4.31 -0.43
N GLY A 471 -20.94 -4.68 -0.06
CA GLY A 471 -21.83 -3.85 0.75
C GLY A 471 -21.28 -3.59 2.15
N GLU A 472 -20.72 -4.60 2.84
CA GLU A 472 -20.09 -4.42 4.15
C GLU A 472 -18.89 -3.46 4.10
N GLY A 473 -18.12 -3.48 3.00
CA GLY A 473 -17.00 -2.57 2.78
C GLY A 473 -17.42 -1.21 2.24
N ALA A 474 -18.70 -1.02 1.85
CA ALA A 474 -19.14 0.23 1.27
C ALA A 474 -19.06 1.39 2.27
N GLY A 475 -18.23 2.36 1.98
CA GLY A 475 -18.05 3.60 2.73
C GLY A 475 -18.48 4.84 1.94
N HIS A 476 -18.65 5.93 2.63
CA HIS A 476 -18.73 7.24 2.02
C HIS A 476 -17.31 7.71 1.69
N MET A 477 -17.00 7.79 0.39
CA MET A 477 -15.71 8.28 -0.08
C MET A 477 -15.89 9.66 -0.70
N ALA A 478 -15.38 10.68 -0.04
CA ALA A 478 -15.43 12.04 -0.57
C ALA A 478 -14.44 12.20 -1.73
N HIS A 479 -14.73 13.15 -2.63
CA HIS A 479 -13.89 13.46 -3.79
C HIS A 479 -13.74 14.99 -3.89
N PRO A 480 -13.01 15.61 -2.94
CA PRO A 480 -12.82 17.05 -2.95
C PRO A 480 -12.07 17.52 -4.20
N LEU A 481 -12.37 18.75 -4.62
CA LEU A 481 -11.63 19.45 -5.66
C LEU A 481 -10.24 19.80 -5.12
N VAL A 482 -9.20 19.46 -5.89
CA VAL A 482 -7.82 19.78 -5.51
C VAL A 482 -7.47 21.20 -5.96
N PRO A 483 -7.03 22.08 -5.05
CA PRO A 483 -6.60 23.41 -5.41
C PRO A 483 -5.43 23.39 -6.38
N GLN A 484 -5.35 24.38 -7.25
CA GLN A 484 -4.26 24.55 -8.20
C GLN A 484 -3.56 25.88 -7.95
N PRO A 485 -2.24 25.97 -8.19
CA PRO A 485 -1.50 27.21 -8.02
C PRO A 485 -1.97 28.25 -9.05
N ALA A 486 -1.92 29.50 -8.68
CA ALA A 486 -2.16 30.59 -9.62
C ALA A 486 -1.01 30.68 -10.66
N ARG A 487 -1.29 31.23 -11.84
CA ARG A 487 -0.25 31.36 -12.88
C ARG A 487 0.98 32.15 -12.40
N ALA A 488 0.78 33.12 -11.50
CA ALA A 488 1.85 33.93 -10.94
C ALA A 488 2.83 33.16 -10.04
N GLU A 489 2.41 32.02 -9.52
CA GLU A 489 3.21 31.15 -8.66
C GLU A 489 4.06 30.15 -9.44
N ILE A 490 3.72 29.92 -10.72
CA ILE A 490 4.42 28.96 -11.58
C ILE A 490 5.75 29.58 -12.03
N GLY A 491 6.85 28.82 -11.85
CA GLY A 491 8.19 29.24 -12.26
C GLY A 491 8.89 30.18 -11.28
N LEU A 492 8.36 30.37 -10.07
CA LEU A 492 9.07 31.07 -9.01
C LEU A 492 10.37 30.36 -8.64
N ARG A 493 11.40 31.12 -8.34
CA ARG A 493 12.71 30.57 -7.96
C ARG A 493 12.81 30.39 -6.44
N GLY A 494 13.19 29.20 -6.02
CA GLY A 494 13.42 28.88 -4.62
C GLY A 494 14.75 29.40 -4.04
N PRO A 495 14.95 29.27 -2.74
CA PRO A 495 14.02 28.65 -1.78
C PRO A 495 12.75 29.48 -1.54
N LEU A 496 11.59 28.83 -1.61
CA LEU A 496 10.26 29.43 -1.41
C LEU A 496 9.76 29.17 0.01
N LEU A 497 8.89 30.03 0.46
CA LEU A 497 8.04 29.80 1.64
C LEU A 497 6.61 30.26 1.33
N ASP A 498 5.67 29.36 1.44
CA ASP A 498 4.26 29.67 1.30
C ASP A 498 3.64 29.93 2.68
N LEU A 499 2.84 30.96 2.78
CA LEU A 499 2.11 31.37 3.97
C LEU A 499 0.60 31.34 3.72
N PRO A 500 -0.18 30.80 4.62
CA PRO A 500 0.17 30.25 5.94
C PRO A 500 0.95 28.93 5.83
N THR A 501 1.83 28.67 6.80
CA THR A 501 2.52 27.39 6.94
C THR A 501 2.04 26.66 8.19
N ASP A 502 1.40 25.53 7.98
CA ASP A 502 0.89 24.61 9.01
C ASP A 502 0.79 23.20 8.42
N GLY A 503 0.50 22.22 9.29
CA GLY A 503 0.46 20.81 8.86
C GLY A 503 -0.57 20.47 7.80
N ALA A 504 -1.61 21.29 7.59
CA ALA A 504 -2.62 21.09 6.57
C ALA A 504 -2.27 21.81 5.26
N SER A 505 -1.94 23.10 5.35
CA SER A 505 -1.57 23.93 4.20
C SER A 505 -0.32 23.42 3.51
N ASP A 506 0.68 23.00 4.25
CA ASP A 506 1.97 22.54 3.72
C ASP A 506 1.86 21.34 2.78
N ARG A 507 0.84 20.49 2.95
CA ARG A 507 0.54 19.40 2.00
C ARG A 507 0.18 19.93 0.61
N VAL A 508 -0.58 21.03 0.59
CA VAL A 508 -0.97 21.71 -0.66
C VAL A 508 0.23 22.41 -1.29
N TRP A 509 1.05 23.07 -0.47
CA TRP A 509 2.25 23.75 -0.96
C TRP A 509 3.29 22.76 -1.52
N GLN A 510 3.48 21.62 -0.87
CA GLN A 510 4.28 20.52 -1.43
C GLN A 510 3.73 20.07 -2.78
N TYR A 511 2.42 19.92 -2.91
CA TYR A 511 1.80 19.56 -4.19
C TYR A 511 1.98 20.66 -5.24
N PHE A 512 1.86 21.95 -4.89
CA PHE A 512 2.11 23.05 -5.82
C PHE A 512 3.56 23.05 -6.32
N SER A 513 4.51 22.67 -5.49
CA SER A 513 5.92 22.59 -5.86
C SER A 513 6.24 21.55 -6.94
N THR A 514 5.30 20.66 -7.30
CA THR A 514 5.49 19.75 -8.45
C THR A 514 5.61 20.48 -9.78
N ASN A 515 5.28 21.78 -9.84
CA ASN A 515 5.55 22.64 -10.98
C ASN A 515 7.02 23.11 -10.98
N GLY A 516 7.91 22.27 -11.50
CA GLY A 516 9.33 22.55 -11.66
C GLY A 516 10.18 22.26 -10.44
N PHE A 517 9.61 21.73 -9.36
CA PHE A 517 10.28 21.34 -8.12
C PHE A 517 11.22 22.41 -7.53
N PRO A 518 10.79 23.68 -7.41
CA PRO A 518 11.57 24.65 -6.65
C PRO A 518 11.76 24.15 -5.22
N GLN A 519 12.87 24.46 -4.60
CA GLN A 519 13.05 24.17 -3.18
C GLN A 519 12.06 24.99 -2.34
N ILE A 520 11.37 24.34 -1.41
CA ILE A 520 10.44 24.96 -0.48
C ILE A 520 10.90 24.72 0.97
N ALA A 521 10.76 25.74 1.82
CA ALA A 521 11.24 25.68 3.21
C ALA A 521 10.31 24.86 4.11
N GLN A 522 9.03 24.85 3.80
CA GLN A 522 7.99 24.14 4.56
C GLN A 522 7.74 22.74 4.02
N GLY A 523 6.95 21.97 4.80
CA GLY A 523 6.48 20.65 4.42
C GLY A 523 5.72 19.98 5.57
N ASN A 524 5.00 18.91 5.24
CA ASN A 524 4.30 18.07 6.19
C ASN A 524 5.10 16.79 6.47
N SER A 525 5.62 16.64 7.69
CA SER A 525 6.36 15.47 8.15
C SER A 525 5.52 14.60 9.10
N THR A 526 6.01 13.41 9.41
CA THR A 526 5.40 12.50 10.39
C THR A 526 5.90 12.73 11.82
N PHE A 527 6.85 13.65 12.02
CA PHE A 527 7.46 14.02 13.29
C PHE A 527 7.86 15.50 13.28
N ASP A 528 8.18 16.06 14.44
CA ASP A 528 8.48 17.47 14.59
C ASP A 528 9.87 17.82 14.03
N ILE A 529 9.94 18.90 13.26
CA ILE A 529 11.17 19.44 12.67
C ILE A 529 11.49 20.77 13.38
N PRO A 530 12.44 20.80 14.32
CA PRO A 530 12.69 21.98 15.15
C PRO A 530 12.98 23.27 14.37
N SER A 531 13.70 23.15 13.25
CA SER A 531 14.00 24.33 12.39
C SER A 531 12.76 24.89 11.69
N LEU A 532 11.80 24.05 11.32
CA LEU A 532 10.55 24.50 10.72
C LEU A 532 9.65 25.14 11.78
N ASP A 533 9.62 24.60 12.98
CA ASP A 533 8.86 25.15 14.10
C ASP A 533 9.43 26.50 14.55
N ASP A 534 10.77 26.63 14.59
CA ASP A 534 11.47 27.90 14.84
C ASP A 534 11.16 28.94 13.74
N LEU A 535 11.19 28.53 12.46
CA LEU A 535 10.82 29.41 11.35
C LEU A 535 9.37 29.90 11.51
N ARG A 536 8.41 28.99 11.70
CA ARG A 536 6.99 29.31 11.89
C ARG A 536 6.75 30.28 13.04
N GLY A 537 7.42 30.06 14.19
CA GLY A 537 7.33 30.93 15.36
C GLY A 537 7.77 32.37 15.09
N GLY A 538 8.73 32.57 14.17
CA GLY A 538 9.21 33.89 13.77
C GLY A 538 8.34 34.65 12.76
N LEU A 539 7.30 34.02 12.20
CA LEU A 539 6.50 34.59 11.10
C LEU A 539 5.17 35.20 11.51
N ASN A 540 4.82 35.18 12.79
CA ASN A 540 3.53 35.65 13.30
C ASN A 540 3.22 37.10 12.92
N ARG A 541 4.23 37.94 12.72
CA ARG A 541 4.10 39.37 12.38
C ARG A 541 4.61 39.71 10.99
N PHE A 542 4.84 38.72 10.15
CA PHE A 542 5.30 38.97 8.77
C PHE A 542 4.31 39.87 7.99
N PRO A 543 4.82 40.81 7.16
CA PRO A 543 6.19 41.28 7.07
C PRO A 543 6.52 42.35 8.12
N ASP A 544 7.45 42.03 9.01
CA ASP A 544 8.12 43.03 9.86
C ASP A 544 9.64 42.78 9.83
N ARG A 545 10.43 43.66 10.46
CA ARG A 545 11.88 43.55 10.40
C ARG A 545 12.41 42.22 10.92
N ALA A 546 11.87 41.76 12.06
CA ALA A 546 12.31 40.53 12.70
C ALA A 546 11.99 39.28 11.84
N SER A 547 10.78 39.21 11.29
CA SER A 547 10.37 38.09 10.42
C SER A 547 11.14 38.08 9.10
N VAL A 548 11.44 39.24 8.51
CA VAL A 548 12.24 39.33 7.29
C VAL A 548 13.71 38.94 7.56
N GLU A 549 14.30 39.32 8.68
CA GLU A 549 15.64 38.86 9.09
C GLU A 549 15.66 37.36 9.35
N LYS A 550 14.62 36.81 9.98
CA LYS A 550 14.45 35.36 10.18
C LYS A 550 14.42 34.60 8.85
N VAL A 551 13.64 35.06 7.90
CA VAL A 551 13.54 34.50 6.54
C VAL A 551 14.88 34.53 5.82
N ARG A 552 15.64 35.64 5.92
CA ARG A 552 16.99 35.76 5.39
C ARG A 552 17.97 34.79 6.03
N TYR A 553 17.89 34.61 7.36
CA TYR A 553 18.71 33.66 8.11
C TYR A 553 18.55 32.24 7.57
N TYR A 554 17.31 31.82 7.23
CA TYR A 554 17.03 30.52 6.62
C TYR A 554 17.32 30.47 5.11
N GLY A 555 17.81 31.55 4.49
CA GLY A 555 18.16 31.61 3.06
C GLY A 555 16.95 31.61 2.13
N ILE A 556 15.75 31.90 2.63
CA ILE A 556 14.52 31.98 1.85
C ILE A 556 14.57 33.25 0.99
N ARG A 557 14.26 33.10 -0.31
CA ARG A 557 14.34 34.19 -1.30
C ARG A 557 12.98 34.71 -1.73
N THR A 558 11.97 33.87 -1.69
CA THR A 558 10.64 34.23 -2.13
C THR A 558 9.61 33.75 -1.12
N ILE A 559 8.67 34.61 -0.76
CA ILE A 559 7.51 34.25 0.07
C ILE A 559 6.26 34.48 -0.76
N VAL A 560 5.38 33.50 -0.74
CA VAL A 560 4.03 33.60 -1.31
C VAL A 560 3.03 33.66 -0.16
N LEU A 561 2.38 34.78 0.01
CA LEU A 561 1.33 34.97 0.99
C LEU A 561 -0.04 34.78 0.32
N HIS A 562 -0.69 33.66 0.59
CA HIS A 562 -2.00 33.32 0.05
C HIS A 562 -3.10 34.04 0.85
N THR A 563 -3.76 35.03 0.24
CA THR A 563 -4.86 35.79 0.86
C THR A 563 -6.23 35.16 0.59
N LYS A 564 -6.33 34.36 -0.45
CA LYS A 564 -7.49 33.52 -0.77
C LYS A 564 -7.08 32.07 -0.56
N LEU A 565 -7.35 31.54 0.62
CA LEU A 565 -7.13 30.11 0.88
C LEU A 565 -8.26 29.30 0.23
N PRO A 566 -7.93 28.20 -0.46
CA PRO A 566 -8.95 27.29 -0.91
C PRO A 566 -9.68 26.74 0.33
N LYS A 567 -11.02 26.74 0.32
CA LYS A 567 -11.77 25.96 1.29
C LYS A 567 -11.37 24.50 1.10
N LEU A 568 -10.81 23.87 2.11
CA LEU A 568 -10.39 22.47 2.09
C LEU A 568 -11.45 21.61 2.82
N PRO A 569 -12.58 21.28 2.16
CA PRO A 569 -13.58 20.40 2.74
C PRO A 569 -12.97 18.98 2.86
N GLY A 570 -13.26 18.29 3.95
CA GLY A 570 -12.85 16.91 4.14
C GLY A 570 -11.61 16.66 4.98
N LEU A 571 -10.97 17.69 5.51
CA LEU A 571 -9.99 17.55 6.60
C LEU A 571 -10.76 17.44 7.91
N HIS A 572 -11.28 16.25 8.24
CA HIS A 572 -11.86 15.99 9.56
C HIS A 572 -10.80 16.23 10.64
N GLY A 573 -10.96 17.31 11.42
CA GLY A 573 -10.06 17.71 12.51
C GLY A 573 -8.96 18.72 12.16
N TYR A 574 -8.80 19.10 10.89
CA TYR A 574 -7.93 20.19 10.48
C TYR A 574 -8.73 21.20 9.66
N SER A 575 -9.41 22.12 10.33
CA SER A 575 -9.78 23.36 9.65
C SER A 575 -8.47 24.09 9.40
N ILE A 576 -8.18 24.45 8.14
CA ILE A 576 -7.33 25.60 7.90
C ILE A 576 -8.17 26.77 8.46
N SER A 577 -7.92 27.07 9.73
CA SER A 577 -8.36 28.33 10.26
C SER A 577 -7.71 29.38 9.36
N GLU A 578 -8.49 30.28 8.75
CA GLU A 578 -7.90 31.48 8.18
C GLU A 578 -6.95 32.00 9.25
N PRO A 579 -5.62 32.04 8.99
CA PRO A 579 -4.71 32.59 9.99
C PRO A 579 -5.28 33.98 10.29
N PRO A 580 -5.49 34.34 11.54
CA PRO A 580 -6.26 35.52 11.88
C PRO A 580 -5.73 36.82 11.28
N ASN A 581 -4.62 36.76 10.52
CA ASN A 581 -3.87 37.93 10.09
C ASN A 581 -3.36 37.93 8.66
N VAL A 582 -3.80 37.04 7.74
CA VAL A 582 -3.29 37.03 6.34
C VAL A 582 -3.62 38.34 5.62
N LYS A 583 -4.85 38.85 5.79
CA LYS A 583 -5.25 40.16 5.22
C LYS A 583 -4.46 41.31 5.87
N GLN A 584 -4.23 41.24 7.18
CA GLN A 584 -3.40 42.23 7.88
C GLN A 584 -1.94 42.14 7.42
N ALA A 585 -1.39 40.92 7.27
CA ALA A 585 -0.06 40.73 6.74
C ALA A 585 0.10 41.32 5.33
N ALA A 586 -0.87 41.11 4.44
CA ALA A 586 -0.89 41.71 3.12
C ALA A 586 -0.98 43.24 3.13
N ALA A 587 -1.59 43.83 4.16
CA ALA A 587 -1.75 45.29 4.28
C ALA A 587 -0.55 45.99 4.97
N ARG A 588 0.38 45.26 5.59
CA ARG A 588 1.52 45.85 6.31
C ARG A 588 2.51 46.52 5.35
N PRO A 589 3.08 47.69 5.75
CA PRO A 589 4.09 48.38 4.96
C PRO A 589 5.39 47.58 4.90
N ILE A 590 6.07 47.60 3.76
CA ILE A 590 7.36 46.95 3.53
C ILE A 590 8.52 47.93 3.36
N ALA A 591 8.26 49.23 3.51
CA ALA A 591 9.27 50.27 3.38
C ALA A 591 10.44 50.02 4.33
N GLY A 592 11.67 50.12 3.85
CA GLY A 592 12.90 49.90 4.62
C GLY A 592 13.25 48.45 4.95
N LEU A 593 12.44 47.46 4.54
CA LEU A 593 12.69 46.04 4.80
C LEU A 593 13.59 45.37 3.75
N GLY A 594 13.87 46.04 2.63
CA GLY A 594 14.66 45.45 1.51
C GLY A 594 13.91 44.28 0.84
N VAL A 595 12.60 44.41 0.74
CA VAL A 595 11.68 43.41 0.17
C VAL A 595 10.93 44.05 -0.99
N LYS A 596 10.83 43.34 -2.11
CA LYS A 596 9.97 43.72 -3.24
C LYS A 596 8.65 42.99 -3.15
N ARG A 597 7.56 43.67 -3.49
CA ARG A 597 6.19 43.14 -3.45
C ARG A 597 5.60 43.11 -4.85
N ARG A 598 4.91 42.01 -5.16
CA ARG A 598 4.09 41.84 -6.36
C ARG A 598 2.77 41.20 -5.99
N ASP A 599 1.67 41.92 -6.21
CA ASP A 599 0.32 41.39 -5.94
C ASP A 599 -0.17 40.53 -7.12
N PHE A 600 -0.96 39.52 -6.83
CA PHE A 600 -1.65 38.68 -7.80
C PHE A 600 -3.06 38.32 -7.32
N ASP A 601 -3.90 37.79 -8.21
CA ASP A 601 -5.23 37.34 -7.80
C ASP A 601 -5.13 36.04 -6.95
N GLY A 602 -5.20 36.20 -5.66
CA GLY A 602 -5.06 35.11 -4.67
C GLY A 602 -4.04 35.41 -3.58
N GLY A 603 -3.14 36.39 -3.77
CA GLY A 603 -2.13 36.67 -2.77
C GLY A 603 -1.10 37.74 -3.13
N VAL A 604 0.01 37.67 -2.43
CA VAL A 604 1.14 38.58 -2.58
C VAL A 604 2.43 37.77 -2.63
N ILE A 605 3.27 38.07 -3.61
CA ILE A 605 4.63 37.52 -3.71
C ILE A 605 5.60 38.56 -3.15
N TYR A 606 6.43 38.15 -2.21
CA TYR A 606 7.52 38.96 -1.66
C TYR A 606 8.86 38.38 -2.09
N GLU A 607 9.68 39.18 -2.80
CA GLU A 607 11.05 38.85 -3.13
C GLU A 607 11.97 39.44 -2.06
N ILE A 608 12.71 38.59 -1.38
CA ILE A 608 13.58 38.95 -0.26
C ILE A 608 14.97 39.20 -0.82
N GLY A 609 15.44 40.43 -0.71
CA GLY A 609 16.80 40.79 -1.11
C GLY A 609 17.85 40.07 -0.25
N PRO A 610 19.11 39.91 -0.77
CA PRO A 610 20.18 39.24 -0.04
C PRO A 610 20.41 39.94 1.31
N GLY A 611 20.40 39.17 2.38
CA GLY A 611 20.85 39.60 3.70
C GLY A 611 22.38 39.54 3.83
N PRO A 612 22.94 39.97 4.95
CA PRO A 612 24.32 39.64 5.28
C PRO A 612 24.48 38.13 5.19
N LYS A 613 25.60 37.65 4.60
CA LYS A 613 25.86 36.23 4.25
C LYS A 613 25.28 35.31 5.30
N ALA A 614 24.31 34.50 4.88
CA ALA A 614 23.77 33.44 5.73
C ALA A 614 24.93 32.55 6.16
N LEU A 615 25.18 32.46 7.44
CA LEU A 615 26.05 31.45 8.01
C LEU A 615 25.40 30.09 7.68
N HIS A 616 25.94 29.38 6.70
CA HIS A 616 25.65 27.97 6.50
C HIS A 616 26.09 27.26 7.78
N GLY A 617 25.19 27.17 8.73
CA GLY A 617 25.41 26.49 10.00
C GLY A 617 25.55 24.99 9.74
N THR A 618 26.77 24.54 9.85
CA THR A 618 27.10 23.21 10.34
C THR A 618 26.48 23.07 11.74
N ASN A 619 25.47 22.18 11.84
CA ASN A 619 25.12 21.26 12.93
C ASN A 619 23.65 20.85 12.82
#